data_9a0b05f8fd200dc6d458c22c01c2cadd
#
_entry.id   9a0b05f8fd200dc6d458c22c01c2cadd
#
_cell.length_a   1.000
_cell.length_b   1.000
_cell.length_c   1.000
_cell.angle_alpha   90.00
_cell.angle_beta   90.00
_cell.angle_gamma   90.00
#
_symmetry.space_group_name_H-M   'P 1'
#
loop_
_entity.id
_entity.type
_entity.pdbx_description
1 polymer ?
#
loop_
_entity_poly.entity_id
_entity_poly.type
_entity_poly.pdbx_seq_one_letter_code
_entity_poly.pdbx_strand_id
1 'polypeptide(L)'
;MTDNFGKYQPHFDNTKGKRFREITDNMAELYERKNKDYGDSFSNSLDEFGVIAGVVRLSDKMNRIKTLTKNGEQLVLDESIKDTLQDLANYSIMTMMWLEGRENE
;
A
#
# COMPACT_ATOMS: atom_id res chain seq x y z
N MET A 1 -23.29 9.41 -6.19
CA MET A 1 -23.11 8.66 -6.66
C MET A 1 -23.30 7.60 -6.40
N THR A 2 -23.49 7.29 -6.45
CA THR A 2 -23.61 6.51 -6.32
C THR A 2 -23.49 5.72 -6.43
N ASP A 3 -23.57 5.91 -6.26
CA ASP A 3 -23.62 5.15 -6.28
C ASP A 3 -23.47 4.05 -6.92
N ASN A 4 -22.77 4.06 -7.83
CA ASN A 4 -22.48 2.89 -8.57
C ASN A 4 -21.42 2.00 -7.97
N PHE A 5 -20.78 2.45 -6.96
CA PHE A 5 -19.77 1.63 -6.30
C PHE A 5 -20.36 0.35 -5.75
N GLY A 6 -21.43 0.45 -5.04
CA GLY A 6 -22.09 -0.72 -4.48
C GLY A 6 -22.78 -1.59 -5.51
N LYS A 7 -22.88 -1.08 -6.72
CA LYS A 7 -23.61 -1.77 -7.79
C LYS A 7 -22.73 -2.20 -8.94
N TYR A 8 -21.43 -2.05 -8.80
CA TYR A 8 -20.50 -2.46 -9.84
C TYR A 8 -20.68 -3.93 -10.16
N GLN A 9 -20.83 -4.25 -11.41
CA GLN A 9 -21.03 -5.62 -11.88
C GLN A 9 -20.02 -5.91 -12.97
N PRO A 10 -18.98 -6.70 -12.68
CA PRO A 10 -17.98 -7.03 -13.69
C PRO A 10 -18.49 -8.09 -14.66
N HIS A 11 -19.51 -7.76 -15.43
CA HIS A 11 -20.19 -8.70 -16.30
C HIS A 11 -19.62 -8.76 -17.72
N PHE A 12 -18.51 -8.10 -17.97
CA PHE A 12 -17.79 -8.17 -19.23
C PHE A 12 -16.33 -8.44 -18.94
N ASP A 13 -15.54 -8.58 -19.99
CA ASP A 13 -14.11 -8.87 -19.82
C ASP A 13 -13.47 -7.78 -18.96
N ASN A 14 -12.99 -8.18 -17.80
CA ASN A 14 -12.48 -7.27 -16.79
C ASN A 14 -11.11 -7.74 -16.32
N THR A 15 -10.22 -8.02 -17.26
CA THR A 15 -8.90 -8.55 -16.96
C THR A 15 -8.09 -7.59 -16.10
N LYS A 16 -8.20 -6.29 -16.34
CA LYS A 16 -7.49 -5.30 -15.53
C LYS A 16 -8.02 -5.26 -14.11
N GLY A 17 -9.34 -5.28 -13.95
CA GLY A 17 -9.94 -5.31 -12.61
C GLY A 17 -9.59 -6.58 -11.86
N LYS A 18 -9.59 -7.72 -12.56
CA LYS A 18 -9.19 -8.99 -11.96
C LYS A 18 -7.74 -8.92 -11.49
N ARG A 19 -6.85 -8.41 -12.33
CA ARG A 19 -5.44 -8.29 -11.96
C ARG A 19 -5.26 -7.34 -10.78
N PHE A 20 -5.99 -6.24 -10.78
CA PHE A 20 -5.95 -5.30 -9.66
C PHE A 20 -6.30 -6.00 -8.35
N ARG A 21 -7.38 -6.79 -8.35
CA ARG A 21 -7.82 -7.51 -7.16
C ARG A 21 -6.82 -8.58 -6.73
N GLU A 22 -6.19 -9.25 -7.68
CA GLU A 22 -5.15 -10.23 -7.34
C GLU A 22 -4.00 -9.56 -6.58
N ILE A 23 -3.58 -8.39 -7.04
CA ILE A 23 -2.52 -7.66 -6.38
C ILE A 23 -2.94 -7.22 -4.98
N THR A 24 -4.14 -6.65 -4.85
CA THR A 24 -4.61 -6.18 -3.54
C THR A 24 -4.87 -7.33 -2.57
N ASP A 25 -5.36 -8.46 -3.06
CA ASP A 25 -5.55 -9.64 -2.21
C ASP A 25 -4.22 -10.16 -1.70
N ASN A 26 -3.21 -10.23 -2.56
CA ASN A 26 -1.87 -10.64 -2.14
C ASN A 26 -1.29 -9.66 -1.12
N MET A 27 -1.53 -8.38 -1.32
CA MET A 27 -1.08 -7.36 -0.38
C MET A 27 -1.74 -7.52 0.99
N ALA A 28 -3.04 -7.79 1.00
CA ALA A 28 -3.78 -8.00 2.25
C ALA A 28 -3.24 -9.20 3.01
N GLU A 29 -2.98 -10.29 2.29
CA GLU A 29 -2.44 -11.51 2.91
C GLU A 29 -1.05 -11.26 3.49
N LEU A 30 -0.20 -10.58 2.74
CA LEU A 30 1.14 -10.25 3.21
C LEU A 30 1.09 -9.33 4.44
N TYR A 31 0.21 -8.35 4.40
CA TYR A 31 0.02 -7.44 5.53
C TYR A 31 -0.36 -8.21 6.80
N GLU A 32 -1.32 -9.13 6.68
CA GLU A 32 -1.79 -9.89 7.83
C GLU A 32 -0.66 -10.72 8.45
N ARG A 33 0.15 -11.36 7.60
CA ARG A 33 1.27 -12.16 8.09
C ARG A 33 2.32 -11.31 8.77
N LYS A 34 2.70 -10.20 8.15
CA LYS A 34 3.71 -9.30 8.72
C LYS A 34 3.25 -8.65 10.01
N ASN A 35 1.99 -8.25 10.05
CA ASN A 35 1.45 -7.60 11.24
C ASN A 35 1.43 -8.55 12.42
N LYS A 36 1.11 -9.81 12.15
CA LYS A 36 1.12 -10.84 13.19
C LYS A 36 2.53 -11.04 13.76
N ASP A 37 3.54 -11.02 12.88
CA ASP A 37 4.91 -11.27 13.27
C ASP A 37 5.57 -10.07 13.97
N TYR A 38 5.24 -8.86 13.55
CA TYR A 38 5.94 -7.66 14.00
C TYR A 38 5.14 -6.79 14.97
N GLY A 39 3.94 -7.22 15.36
CA GLY A 39 3.20 -6.56 16.43
C GLY A 39 2.70 -5.16 16.14
N ASP A 40 2.34 -4.88 14.89
CA ASP A 40 1.69 -3.62 14.52
C ASP A 40 2.54 -2.37 14.83
N SER A 41 3.84 -2.49 14.61
CA SER A 41 4.78 -1.43 14.97
C SER A 41 4.52 -0.11 14.24
N PHE A 42 4.01 -0.17 13.00
CA PHE A 42 3.74 1.06 12.25
C PHE A 42 2.57 1.83 12.86
N SER A 43 1.51 1.15 13.27
CA SER A 43 0.41 1.81 13.96
C SER A 43 0.88 2.47 15.24
N ASN A 44 1.78 1.82 15.95
CA ASN A 44 2.35 2.39 17.17
C ASN A 44 3.13 3.67 16.87
N SER A 45 3.86 3.69 15.74
CA SER A 45 4.57 4.91 15.32
C SER A 45 3.60 6.04 14.98
N LEU A 46 2.49 5.70 14.30
CA LEU A 46 1.45 6.69 13.99
C LEU A 46 0.81 7.23 15.27
N ASP A 47 0.57 6.36 16.25
CA ASP A 47 0.02 6.80 17.54
C ASP A 47 0.97 7.76 18.24
N GLU A 48 2.26 7.47 18.20
CA GLU A 48 3.25 8.26 18.91
C GLU A 48 3.57 9.58 18.22
N PHE A 49 3.73 9.56 16.90
CA PHE A 49 4.23 10.72 16.15
C PHE A 49 3.16 11.38 15.26
N GLY A 50 2.00 10.78 15.12
CA GLY A 50 0.96 11.29 14.26
C GLY A 50 1.17 10.91 12.80
N VAL A 51 0.39 11.51 11.92
CA VAL A 51 0.39 11.19 10.49
C VAL A 51 1.76 11.38 9.85
N ILE A 52 2.62 12.21 10.46
CA ILE A 52 3.97 12.44 9.93
C ILE A 52 4.78 11.14 9.84
N ALA A 53 4.50 10.18 10.72
CA ALA A 53 5.18 8.88 10.64
C ALA A 53 4.88 8.20 9.30
N GLY A 54 3.63 8.31 8.83
CA GLY A 54 3.24 7.80 7.52
C GLY A 54 3.93 8.55 6.39
N VAL A 55 3.96 9.88 6.49
CA VAL A 55 4.59 10.73 5.47
C VAL A 55 6.08 10.37 5.32
N VAL A 56 6.77 10.15 6.43
CA VAL A 56 8.18 9.77 6.40
C VAL A 56 8.38 8.44 5.67
N ARG A 57 7.54 7.44 5.97
CA ARG A 57 7.64 6.14 5.28
C ARG A 57 7.38 6.26 3.80
N LEU A 58 6.36 7.03 3.43
CA LEU A 58 6.04 7.24 2.02
C LEU A 58 7.18 7.95 1.30
N SER A 59 7.77 8.94 1.97
CA SER A 59 8.90 9.69 1.42
C SER A 59 10.10 8.78 1.17
N ASP A 60 10.41 7.89 2.14
CA ASP A 60 11.51 6.95 1.99
C ASP A 60 11.32 6.05 0.77
N LYS A 61 10.11 5.51 0.61
CA LYS A 61 9.81 4.62 -0.52
C LYS A 61 9.86 5.35 -1.85
N MET A 62 9.37 6.59 -1.87
CA MET A 62 9.44 7.40 -3.09
C MET A 62 10.90 7.72 -3.46
N ASN A 63 11.72 8.04 -2.47
CA ASN A 63 13.14 8.30 -2.72
C ASN A 63 13.84 7.06 -3.24
N ARG A 64 13.49 5.89 -2.73
CA ARG A 64 14.05 4.65 -3.23
C ARG A 64 13.68 4.42 -4.69
N ILE A 65 12.43 4.68 -5.07
CA ILE A 65 11.99 4.56 -6.47
C ILE A 65 12.80 5.51 -7.35
N LYS A 66 12.96 6.75 -6.91
CA LYS A 66 13.74 7.73 -7.66
C LYS A 66 15.19 7.29 -7.88
N THR A 67 15.80 6.74 -6.86
CA THR A 67 17.17 6.25 -6.96
C THR A 67 17.27 5.05 -7.91
N LEU A 68 16.34 4.11 -7.80
CA LEU A 68 16.32 2.93 -8.65
C LEU A 68 16.14 3.29 -10.12
N THR A 69 15.31 4.29 -10.42
CA THR A 69 15.05 4.69 -11.80
C THR A 69 16.27 5.35 -12.44
N LYS A 70 17.21 5.83 -11.64
CA LYS A 70 18.41 6.44 -12.17
C LYS A 70 19.52 5.44 -12.46
N ASN A 71 19.66 4.42 -11.62
CA ASN A 71 20.90 3.65 -11.56
C ASN A 71 20.78 2.15 -11.78
N GLY A 72 19.58 1.59 -11.87
CA GLY A 72 19.41 0.16 -11.90
C GLY A 72 19.55 -0.45 -13.29
N GLU A 73 19.95 -1.73 -13.36
CA GLU A 73 19.84 -2.52 -14.57
C GLU A 73 18.39 -2.96 -14.73
N GLN A 74 17.97 -3.15 -15.99
CA GLN A 74 16.54 -3.26 -16.30
C GLN A 74 15.80 -4.34 -15.51
N LEU A 75 16.34 -5.55 -15.44
CA LEU A 75 15.62 -6.66 -14.79
C LEU A 75 15.52 -6.47 -13.27
N VAL A 76 16.65 -6.14 -12.65
CA VAL A 76 16.71 -5.90 -11.20
C VAL A 76 15.88 -4.67 -10.87
N LEU A 77 15.93 -3.66 -11.74
CA LEU A 77 15.19 -2.43 -11.60
C LEU A 77 13.68 -2.68 -11.52
N ASP A 78 13.16 -3.44 -12.48
CA ASP A 78 11.71 -3.68 -12.55
C ASP A 78 11.19 -4.39 -11.30
N GLU A 79 11.90 -5.41 -10.85
CA GLU A 79 11.51 -6.17 -9.67
C GLU A 79 11.58 -5.33 -8.41
N SER A 80 12.67 -4.59 -8.25
CA SER A 80 12.87 -3.73 -7.09
C SER A 80 11.85 -2.58 -7.06
N ILE A 81 11.50 -2.04 -8.21
CA ILE A 81 10.50 -0.98 -8.30
C ILE A 81 9.12 -1.54 -7.93
N LYS A 82 8.77 -2.73 -8.44
CA LYS A 82 7.49 -3.35 -8.08
C LYS A 82 7.36 -3.57 -6.58
N ASP A 83 8.42 -4.10 -5.96
CA ASP A 83 8.43 -4.33 -4.52
C ASP A 83 8.27 -3.02 -3.76
N THR A 84 8.96 -1.98 -4.20
CA THR A 84 8.89 -0.68 -3.54
C THR A 84 7.54 -0.02 -3.72
N LEU A 85 6.93 -0.17 -4.91
CA LEU A 85 5.57 0.32 -5.14
C LEU A 85 4.57 -0.39 -4.24
N GLN A 86 4.75 -1.68 -4.03
CA GLN A 86 3.89 -2.42 -3.11
C GLN A 86 4.03 -1.91 -1.68
N ASP A 87 5.25 -1.64 -1.25
CA ASP A 87 5.49 -1.06 0.07
C ASP A 87 4.84 0.32 0.19
N LEU A 88 5.00 1.14 -0.85
CA LEU A 88 4.40 2.47 -0.88
C LEU A 88 2.87 2.39 -0.73
N ALA A 89 2.25 1.48 -1.48
CA ALA A 89 0.81 1.27 -1.41
C ALA A 89 0.39 0.77 -0.03
N ASN A 90 1.13 -0.17 0.54
CA ASN A 90 0.81 -0.71 1.87
C ASN A 90 0.86 0.36 2.95
N TYR A 91 1.91 1.17 2.97
CA TYR A 91 2.00 2.24 3.96
C TYR A 91 0.90 3.28 3.76
N SER A 92 0.51 3.53 2.50
CA SER A 92 -0.61 4.42 2.21
C SER A 92 -1.91 3.88 2.80
N ILE A 93 -2.19 2.60 2.59
CA ILE A 93 -3.40 1.97 3.09
C ILE A 93 -3.40 1.94 4.63
N MET A 94 -2.28 1.56 5.23
CA MET A 94 -2.18 1.52 6.68
C MET A 94 -2.38 2.89 7.31
N THR A 95 -1.87 3.93 6.67
CA THR A 95 -2.06 5.30 7.16
C THR A 95 -3.53 5.71 7.04
N MET A 96 -4.19 5.33 5.94
CA MET A 96 -5.62 5.56 5.78
C MET A 96 -6.43 4.89 6.89
N MET A 97 -6.12 3.63 7.20
CA MET A 97 -6.79 2.89 8.25
C MET A 97 -6.65 3.59 9.60
N TRP A 98 -5.46 4.06 9.88
CA TRP A 98 -5.20 4.77 11.13
C TRP A 98 -6.01 6.08 11.21
N LEU A 99 -6.07 6.83 10.11
CA LEU A 99 -6.86 8.05 10.06
C LEU A 99 -8.35 7.78 10.27
N GLU A 100 -8.85 6.71 9.65
CA GLU A 100 -10.25 6.31 9.83
C GLU A 100 -10.54 5.96 11.29
N GLY A 101 -9.63 5.27 11.94
CA GLY A 101 -9.78 4.92 13.33
C GLY A 101 -9.88 6.15 14.21
N ARG A 102 -9.13 7.18 13.89
CA ARG A 102 -9.20 8.43 14.64
C ARG A 102 -10.52 9.16 14.45
N GLU A 103 -11.08 9.10 13.24
CA GLU A 103 -12.35 9.75 12.98
C GLU A 103 -13.49 9.18 13.82
N ASN A 104 -13.35 7.92 14.24
CA ASN A 104 -14.37 7.24 15.03
C ASN A 104 -14.20 7.44 16.54
N GLU A 105 -13.18 8.18 16.94
CA GLU A 105 -12.99 8.54 18.34
C GLU A 105 -13.77 9.81 18.67
#